data_20f17674cf32778ab184169ba33d0343
#
_entry.id   20f17674cf32778ab184169ba33d0343
#
_cell.length_a   1.000
_cell.length_b   1.000
_cell.length_c   1.000
_cell.angle_alpha   90.00
_cell.angle_beta   90.00
_cell.angle_gamma   90.00
#
_symmetry.space_group_name_H-M   'P 1'
#
loop_
_entity.id
_entity.type
_entity.pdbx_description
1 polymer ?
#
loop_
_entity_poly.entity_id
_entity_poly.type
_entity_poly.pdbx_seq_one_letter_code
_entity_poly.pdbx_strand_id
1 'polypeptide(L)'
;LKQQIFDVVTGSLISTLGSALFEFGVGLYLLKKTGSSAQYALVLMIGPIVMLALLPISGSIIDRFDHAKIIRFSQIINVISLLLFSIFYFLAVKFFLLEILILVIILRATGLFISNTLNSSLRDLIPLESLHRVNSLNQTGASIANILSPALGAVLFSLLPFEMFALVQFVTEFLAMLLFLRLNFSFVENKTIIKVKHDQHIWKDFTAGLKYVRLEHLPRLATLSNAVTNFFIASINVGMAFTEVTFLHMTNAQFGFTEMSFGVGMLLAGLFLSARSQFRFPARASMLAAVILGLTLIPFGIPEWFNTSRLINVGLFAFYNFIAGVLVVIKQTPILSLLQTEVPTTMQGRVFTLQTTLGALLSPLGAAAYGILFGVFTPAPIYTVTGLLMAGLLVWLMFRYQDVMNITTK
;
A
#
# COMPACT_ATOMS: atom_id res chain seq x y z
N LEU A 1 16.55 -25.14 8.49
CA LEU A 1 15.56 -24.18 9.00
C LEU A 1 16.09 -22.74 8.97
N LYS A 2 17.22 -22.43 9.62
CA LYS A 2 17.77 -21.04 9.67
C LYS A 2 17.97 -20.47 8.27
N GLN A 3 18.50 -21.26 7.34
CA GLN A 3 18.73 -20.85 5.96
C GLN A 3 17.41 -20.59 5.22
N GLN A 4 16.40 -21.46 5.36
CA GLN A 4 15.08 -21.26 4.75
C GLN A 4 14.42 -19.94 5.24
N ILE A 5 14.47 -19.69 6.55
CA ILE A 5 13.94 -18.44 7.12
C ILE A 5 14.72 -17.23 6.56
N PHE A 6 16.05 -17.33 6.52
CA PHE A 6 16.89 -16.27 5.98
C PHE A 6 16.56 -15.98 4.52
N ASP A 7 16.48 -17.01 3.68
CA ASP A 7 16.24 -16.87 2.22
C ASP A 7 14.84 -16.27 1.96
N VAL A 8 13.80 -16.69 2.70
CA VAL A 8 12.45 -16.13 2.57
C VAL A 8 12.41 -14.66 3.01
N VAL A 9 12.90 -14.36 4.22
CA VAL A 9 12.77 -13.00 4.80
C VAL A 9 13.67 -12.01 4.05
N THR A 10 14.92 -12.37 3.78
CA THR A 10 15.86 -11.50 3.09
C THR A 10 15.48 -11.30 1.63
N GLY A 11 15.03 -12.36 0.94
CA GLY A 11 14.53 -12.26 -0.43
C GLY A 11 13.31 -11.35 -0.53
N SER A 12 12.34 -11.50 0.38
CA SER A 12 11.17 -10.65 0.45
C SER A 12 11.52 -9.19 0.76
N LEU A 13 12.44 -8.95 1.70
CA LEU A 13 12.89 -7.60 2.06
C LEU A 13 13.58 -6.89 0.88
N ILE A 14 14.53 -7.57 0.21
CA ILE A 14 15.27 -7.02 -0.92
C ILE A 14 14.33 -6.68 -2.07
N SER A 15 13.42 -7.59 -2.43
CA SER A 15 12.42 -7.37 -3.49
C SER A 15 11.48 -6.22 -3.13
N THR A 16 10.96 -6.17 -1.89
CA THR A 16 10.06 -5.10 -1.44
C THR A 16 10.76 -3.74 -1.45
N LEU A 17 12.00 -3.67 -0.93
CA LEU A 17 12.75 -2.42 -0.90
C LEU A 17 13.08 -1.92 -2.31
N GLY A 18 13.54 -2.82 -3.20
CA GLY A 18 13.82 -2.49 -4.59
C GLY A 18 12.57 -1.97 -5.31
N SER A 19 11.45 -2.68 -5.18
CA SER A 19 10.16 -2.29 -5.78
C SER A 19 9.68 -0.92 -5.28
N ALA A 20 9.77 -0.66 -3.98
CA ALA A 20 9.36 0.62 -3.42
C ALA A 20 10.27 1.78 -3.86
N LEU A 21 11.60 1.54 -3.97
CA LEU A 21 12.55 2.52 -4.53
C LEU A 21 12.26 2.82 -6.00
N PHE A 22 12.02 1.77 -6.80
CA PHE A 22 11.74 1.92 -8.22
C PHE A 22 10.43 2.70 -8.45
N GLU A 23 9.36 2.37 -7.72
CA GLU A 23 8.08 3.08 -7.79
C GLU A 23 8.21 4.55 -7.46
N PHE A 24 8.94 4.86 -6.40
CA PHE A 24 9.22 6.24 -6.03
C PHE A 24 9.99 6.96 -7.14
N GLY A 25 11.02 6.32 -7.71
CA GLY A 25 11.81 6.85 -8.82
C GLY A 25 10.97 7.07 -10.09
N VAL A 26 10.11 6.11 -10.46
CA VAL A 26 9.18 6.22 -11.59
C VAL A 26 8.23 7.38 -11.40
N GLY A 27 7.65 7.51 -10.19
CA GLY A 27 6.74 8.60 -9.86
C GLY A 27 7.40 9.98 -10.03
N LEU A 28 8.56 10.18 -9.42
CA LEU A 28 9.32 11.42 -9.55
C LEU A 28 9.76 11.71 -10.99
N TYR A 29 10.21 10.69 -11.71
CA TYR A 29 10.64 10.84 -13.10
C TYR A 29 9.50 11.34 -14.00
N LEU A 30 8.33 10.68 -13.91
CA LEU A 30 7.16 11.07 -14.70
C LEU A 30 6.71 12.49 -14.34
N LEU A 31 6.62 12.80 -13.06
CA LEU A 31 6.20 14.12 -12.61
C LEU A 31 7.14 15.22 -13.11
N LYS A 32 8.47 15.01 -13.04
CA LYS A 32 9.46 15.97 -13.54
C LYS A 32 9.48 16.11 -15.05
N LYS A 33 9.35 14.99 -15.78
CA LYS A 33 9.41 14.99 -17.24
C LYS A 33 8.16 15.55 -17.88
N THR A 34 6.99 15.35 -17.27
CA THR A 34 5.70 15.69 -17.86
C THR A 34 5.01 16.87 -17.18
N GLY A 35 5.34 17.17 -15.92
CA GLY A 35 4.62 18.15 -15.10
C GLY A 35 3.16 17.77 -14.81
N SER A 36 2.73 16.55 -15.20
CA SER A 36 1.33 16.13 -15.21
C SER A 36 1.01 15.23 -14.02
N SER A 37 0.16 15.71 -13.12
CA SER A 37 -0.43 14.93 -12.03
C SER A 37 -1.27 13.75 -12.55
N ALA A 38 -1.90 13.90 -13.71
CA ALA A 38 -2.71 12.83 -14.32
C ALA A 38 -1.83 11.65 -14.77
N GLN A 39 -0.66 11.89 -15.36
CA GLN A 39 0.26 10.82 -15.75
C GLN A 39 0.88 10.13 -14.53
N TYR A 40 1.18 10.89 -13.47
CA TYR A 40 1.60 10.33 -12.20
C TYR A 40 0.51 9.43 -11.59
N ALA A 41 -0.74 9.91 -11.56
CA ALA A 41 -1.89 9.15 -11.09
C ALA A 41 -2.11 7.84 -11.87
N LEU A 42 -1.94 7.83 -13.19
CA LEU A 42 -2.05 6.63 -14.01
C LEU A 42 -1.13 5.50 -13.51
N VAL A 43 0.12 5.81 -13.17
CA VAL A 43 1.06 4.80 -12.65
C VAL A 43 0.62 4.27 -11.29
N LEU A 44 0.14 5.15 -10.40
CA LEU A 44 -0.37 4.73 -9.09
C LEU A 44 -1.61 3.83 -9.19
N MET A 45 -2.43 4.02 -10.23
CA MET A 45 -3.63 3.20 -10.47
C MET A 45 -3.32 1.78 -10.97
N ILE A 46 -2.18 1.57 -11.63
CA ILE A 46 -1.85 0.27 -12.24
C ILE A 46 -1.85 -0.84 -11.20
N GLY A 47 -1.19 -0.65 -10.06
CA GLY A 47 -1.09 -1.69 -9.03
C GLY A 47 -2.45 -2.23 -8.57
N PRO A 48 -3.35 -1.38 -8.06
CA PRO A 48 -4.71 -1.79 -7.69
C PRO A 48 -5.51 -2.39 -8.85
N ILE A 49 -5.42 -1.86 -10.07
CA ILE A 49 -6.14 -2.38 -11.24
C ILE A 49 -5.66 -3.79 -11.60
N VAL A 50 -4.34 -4.00 -11.66
CA VAL A 50 -3.74 -5.32 -11.92
C VAL A 50 -4.13 -6.32 -10.84
N MET A 51 -4.08 -5.91 -9.57
CA MET A 51 -4.50 -6.74 -8.45
C MET A 51 -5.94 -7.20 -8.61
N LEU A 52 -6.87 -6.30 -8.91
CA LEU A 52 -8.29 -6.61 -9.09
C LEU A 52 -8.54 -7.52 -10.29
N ALA A 53 -7.88 -7.25 -11.42
CA ALA A 53 -8.02 -8.06 -12.63
C ALA A 53 -7.50 -9.49 -12.45
N LEU A 54 -6.42 -9.66 -11.69
CA LEU A 54 -5.77 -10.95 -11.49
C LEU A 54 -6.27 -11.70 -10.24
N LEU A 55 -6.99 -11.04 -9.33
CA LEU A 55 -7.47 -11.66 -8.09
C LEU A 55 -8.22 -12.98 -8.31
N PRO A 56 -9.21 -13.08 -9.22
CA PRO A 56 -9.94 -14.33 -9.43
C PRO A 56 -9.12 -15.43 -10.10
N ILE A 57 -8.05 -15.07 -10.81
CA ILE A 57 -7.21 -15.99 -11.59
C ILE A 57 -6.04 -16.48 -10.73
N SER A 58 -5.46 -15.60 -9.92
CA SER A 58 -4.25 -15.89 -9.13
C SER A 58 -4.44 -17.06 -8.19
N GLY A 59 -5.56 -17.12 -7.44
CA GLY A 59 -5.85 -18.23 -6.54
C GLY A 59 -5.91 -19.58 -7.27
N SER A 60 -6.63 -19.64 -8.38
CA SER A 60 -6.77 -20.89 -9.14
C SER A 60 -5.45 -21.37 -9.79
N ILE A 61 -4.57 -20.45 -10.17
CA ILE A 61 -3.24 -20.79 -10.67
C ILE A 61 -2.37 -21.32 -9.53
N ILE A 62 -2.36 -20.64 -8.38
CA ILE A 62 -1.55 -21.03 -7.22
C ILE A 62 -1.96 -22.43 -6.72
N ASP A 63 -3.27 -22.72 -6.69
CA ASP A 63 -3.77 -24.01 -6.23
C ASP A 63 -3.49 -25.18 -7.18
N ARG A 64 -3.29 -24.91 -8.49
CA ARG A 64 -3.12 -25.94 -9.52
C ARG A 64 -1.68 -26.23 -9.89
N PHE A 65 -0.82 -25.23 -9.81
CA PHE A 65 0.57 -25.34 -10.26
C PHE A 65 1.55 -25.43 -9.09
N ASP A 66 2.68 -26.00 -9.35
CA ASP A 66 3.80 -26.09 -8.41
C ASP A 66 4.29 -24.71 -7.99
N HIS A 67 4.27 -24.43 -6.68
CA HIS A 67 4.61 -23.15 -6.10
C HIS A 67 6.04 -22.69 -6.47
N ALA A 68 7.00 -23.63 -6.49
CA ALA A 68 8.38 -23.32 -6.89
C ALA A 68 8.44 -22.86 -8.35
N LYS A 69 7.63 -23.47 -9.25
CA LYS A 69 7.59 -23.08 -10.66
C LYS A 69 6.96 -21.70 -10.83
N ILE A 70 5.88 -21.40 -10.11
CA ILE A 70 5.23 -20.08 -10.17
C ILE A 70 6.23 -18.99 -9.76
N ILE A 71 6.91 -19.14 -8.63
CA ILE A 71 7.87 -18.15 -8.13
C ILE A 71 9.03 -17.98 -9.11
N ARG A 72 9.63 -19.10 -9.59
CA ARG A 72 10.74 -19.06 -10.55
C ARG A 72 10.36 -18.37 -11.84
N PHE A 73 9.21 -18.72 -12.41
CA PHE A 73 8.73 -18.15 -13.67
C PHE A 73 8.43 -16.66 -13.52
N SER A 74 7.76 -16.25 -12.44
CA SER A 74 7.48 -14.85 -12.15
C SER A 74 8.76 -14.03 -11.95
N GLN A 75 9.75 -14.56 -11.24
CA GLN A 75 11.06 -13.92 -11.06
C GLN A 75 11.84 -13.79 -12.38
N ILE A 76 11.82 -14.82 -13.22
CA ILE A 76 12.45 -14.75 -14.55
C ILE A 76 11.80 -13.67 -15.41
N ILE A 77 10.46 -13.57 -15.39
CA ILE A 77 9.74 -12.49 -16.09
C ILE A 77 10.16 -11.12 -15.57
N ASN A 78 10.25 -10.92 -14.25
CA ASN A 78 10.70 -9.66 -13.67
C ASN A 78 12.09 -9.25 -14.17
N VAL A 79 13.05 -10.16 -14.03
CA VAL A 79 14.44 -9.91 -14.42
C VAL A 79 14.56 -9.62 -15.91
N ILE A 80 13.89 -10.41 -16.76
CA ILE A 80 13.91 -10.20 -18.22
C ILE A 80 13.24 -8.88 -18.60
N SER A 81 12.07 -8.55 -17.99
CA SER A 81 11.35 -7.32 -18.31
C SER A 81 12.15 -6.07 -17.93
N LEU A 82 12.84 -6.10 -16.79
CA LEU A 82 13.72 -5.00 -16.36
C LEU A 82 14.93 -4.85 -17.28
N LEU A 83 15.50 -5.96 -17.73
CA LEU A 83 16.62 -5.95 -18.66
C LEU A 83 16.20 -5.41 -20.03
N LEU A 84 15.07 -5.88 -20.56
CA LEU A 84 14.50 -5.38 -21.82
C LEU A 84 14.17 -3.89 -21.71
N PHE A 85 13.54 -3.45 -20.62
CA PHE A 85 13.25 -2.04 -20.39
C PHE A 85 14.54 -1.21 -20.42
N SER A 86 15.60 -1.65 -19.74
CA SER A 86 16.87 -0.92 -19.71
C SER A 86 17.48 -0.79 -21.12
N ILE A 87 17.29 -1.79 -21.99
CA ILE A 87 17.77 -1.75 -23.38
C ILE A 87 16.88 -0.84 -24.25
N PHE A 88 15.56 -1.02 -24.21
CA PHE A 88 14.62 -0.29 -25.07
C PHE A 88 14.51 1.19 -24.68
N TYR A 89 14.64 1.53 -23.41
CA TYR A 89 14.63 2.91 -22.94
C TYR A 89 15.67 3.79 -23.64
N PHE A 90 16.85 3.24 -23.99
CA PHE A 90 17.87 3.95 -24.76
C PHE A 90 17.57 4.04 -26.26
N LEU A 91 16.79 3.07 -26.80
CA LEU A 91 16.53 2.96 -28.23
C LEU A 91 15.28 3.73 -28.66
N ALA A 92 14.27 3.85 -27.80
CA ALA A 92 12.93 4.32 -28.16
C ALA A 92 12.38 5.41 -27.23
N VAL A 93 13.17 6.42 -26.92
CA VAL A 93 12.83 7.54 -25.99
C VAL A 93 11.46 8.19 -26.24
N LYS A 94 10.93 8.08 -27.46
CA LYS A 94 9.62 8.66 -27.84
C LYS A 94 8.43 7.96 -27.17
N PHE A 95 8.54 6.70 -26.80
CA PHE A 95 7.46 5.88 -26.22
C PHE A 95 7.65 5.60 -24.73
N PHE A 96 8.49 6.39 -24.05
CA PHE A 96 8.88 6.16 -22.65
C PHE A 96 7.72 5.91 -21.70
N LEU A 97 6.59 6.61 -21.86
CA LEU A 97 5.43 6.43 -20.99
C LEU A 97 4.80 5.04 -21.16
N LEU A 98 4.64 4.58 -22.41
CA LEU A 98 4.10 3.26 -22.72
C LEU A 98 5.02 2.16 -22.18
N GLU A 99 6.33 2.31 -22.34
CA GLU A 99 7.32 1.36 -21.83
C GLU A 99 7.28 1.25 -20.31
N ILE A 100 7.21 2.38 -19.59
CA ILE A 100 7.05 2.39 -18.14
C ILE A 100 5.73 1.74 -17.72
N LEU A 101 4.61 2.05 -18.37
CA LEU A 101 3.30 1.46 -18.05
C LEU A 101 3.31 -0.06 -18.24
N ILE A 102 3.85 -0.56 -19.34
CA ILE A 102 3.98 -2.00 -19.60
C ILE A 102 4.86 -2.66 -18.53
N LEU A 103 6.01 -2.07 -18.22
CA LEU A 103 6.91 -2.60 -17.21
C LEU A 103 6.22 -2.67 -15.84
N VAL A 104 5.56 -1.59 -15.41
CA VAL A 104 4.87 -1.54 -14.11
C VAL A 104 3.74 -2.58 -14.06
N ILE A 105 2.97 -2.76 -15.13
CA ILE A 105 1.94 -3.82 -15.22
C ILE A 105 2.56 -5.20 -15.01
N ILE A 106 3.65 -5.50 -15.68
CA ILE A 106 4.34 -6.80 -15.56
C ILE A 106 4.86 -7.00 -14.14
N LEU A 107 5.57 -6.01 -13.57
CA LEU A 107 6.12 -6.10 -12.21
C LEU A 107 5.03 -6.25 -11.14
N ARG A 108 3.89 -5.58 -11.31
CA ARG A 108 2.75 -5.71 -10.38
C ARG A 108 2.08 -7.08 -10.49
N ALA A 109 1.90 -7.57 -11.71
CA ALA A 109 1.30 -8.89 -11.94
C ALA A 109 2.19 -10.00 -11.36
N THR A 110 3.46 -10.01 -11.67
CA THR A 110 4.42 -11.01 -11.18
C THR A 110 4.64 -10.90 -9.68
N GLY A 111 4.73 -9.68 -9.12
CA GLY A 111 4.82 -9.44 -7.69
C GLY A 111 3.63 -10.00 -6.90
N LEU A 112 2.41 -9.87 -7.44
CA LEU A 112 1.20 -10.47 -6.86
C LEU A 112 1.31 -12.00 -6.81
N PHE A 113 1.76 -12.64 -7.89
CA PHE A 113 1.96 -14.10 -7.92
C PHE A 113 3.04 -14.54 -6.94
N ILE A 114 4.18 -13.85 -6.89
CA ILE A 114 5.28 -14.17 -5.97
C ILE A 114 4.81 -14.06 -4.51
N SER A 115 4.20 -12.93 -4.14
CA SER A 115 3.74 -12.66 -2.78
C SER A 115 2.68 -13.69 -2.32
N ASN A 116 1.65 -13.91 -3.15
CA ASN A 116 0.58 -14.83 -2.79
C ASN A 116 1.07 -16.29 -2.75
N THR A 117 1.96 -16.69 -3.67
CA THR A 117 2.53 -18.04 -3.68
C THR A 117 3.46 -18.25 -2.49
N LEU A 118 4.33 -17.30 -2.14
CA LEU A 118 5.16 -17.38 -0.94
C LEU A 118 4.30 -17.52 0.32
N ASN A 119 3.26 -16.68 0.46
CA ASN A 119 2.37 -16.73 1.62
C ASN A 119 1.63 -18.07 1.73
N SER A 120 1.15 -18.63 0.62
CA SER A 120 0.49 -19.94 0.62
C SER A 120 1.45 -21.09 0.92
N SER A 121 2.72 -20.96 0.50
CA SER A 121 3.77 -21.99 0.68
C SER A 121 4.50 -21.91 2.01
N LEU A 122 4.27 -20.90 2.85
CA LEU A 122 5.02 -20.74 4.10
C LEU A 122 4.95 -21.98 5.02
N ARG A 123 3.83 -22.71 5.00
CA ARG A 123 3.66 -23.94 5.79
C ARG A 123 4.48 -25.11 5.26
N ASP A 124 4.82 -25.11 3.98
CA ASP A 124 5.65 -26.13 3.35
C ASP A 124 7.14 -25.81 3.49
N LEU A 125 7.45 -24.52 3.59
CA LEU A 125 8.82 -23.98 3.72
C LEU A 125 9.31 -23.97 5.17
N ILE A 126 8.39 -23.79 6.15
CA ILE A 126 8.75 -23.43 7.53
C ILE A 126 7.84 -24.14 8.52
N PRO A 127 8.38 -24.76 9.61
CA PRO A 127 7.58 -25.36 10.67
C PRO A 127 6.60 -24.37 11.32
N LEU A 128 5.44 -24.86 11.74
CA LEU A 128 4.35 -24.07 12.31
C LEU A 128 4.80 -23.16 13.47
N GLU A 129 5.73 -23.64 14.30
CA GLU A 129 6.28 -22.91 15.45
C GLU A 129 7.03 -21.61 15.03
N SER A 130 7.60 -21.60 13.83
CA SER A 130 8.37 -20.48 13.30
C SER A 130 7.58 -19.54 12.38
N LEU A 131 6.35 -19.89 11.99
CA LEU A 131 5.52 -19.10 11.07
C LEU A 131 5.23 -17.69 11.59
N HIS A 132 4.88 -17.58 12.89
CA HIS A 132 4.62 -16.28 13.50
C HIS A 132 5.84 -15.37 13.41
N ARG A 133 7.03 -15.90 13.70
CA ARG A 133 8.30 -15.16 13.61
C ARG A 133 8.59 -14.69 12.18
N VAL A 134 8.40 -15.55 11.18
CA VAL A 134 8.67 -15.21 9.77
C VAL A 134 7.69 -14.15 9.28
N ASN A 135 6.39 -14.30 9.59
CA ASN A 135 5.39 -13.29 9.26
C ASN A 135 5.70 -11.94 9.90
N SER A 136 6.11 -11.93 11.17
CA SER A 136 6.52 -10.70 11.87
C SER A 136 7.74 -10.06 11.24
N LEU A 137 8.75 -10.86 10.84
CA LEU A 137 9.94 -10.35 10.16
C LEU A 137 9.62 -9.79 8.78
N ASN A 138 8.77 -10.46 8.00
CA ASN A 138 8.32 -9.96 6.70
C ASN A 138 7.55 -8.64 6.83
N GLN A 139 6.65 -8.55 7.83
CA GLN A 139 5.91 -7.31 8.10
C GLN A 139 6.83 -6.17 8.54
N THR A 140 7.80 -6.47 9.40
CA THR A 140 8.83 -5.49 9.82
C THR A 140 9.66 -5.04 8.62
N GLY A 141 10.08 -5.97 7.76
CA GLY A 141 10.81 -5.66 6.54
C GLY A 141 10.02 -4.76 5.59
N ALA A 142 8.74 -5.06 5.37
CA ALA A 142 7.85 -4.23 4.56
C ALA A 142 7.69 -2.81 5.16
N SER A 143 7.55 -2.70 6.48
CA SER A 143 7.45 -1.41 7.16
C SER A 143 8.74 -0.60 7.01
N ILE A 144 9.91 -1.22 7.18
CA ILE A 144 11.21 -0.59 6.98
C ILE A 144 11.35 -0.12 5.52
N ALA A 145 10.99 -0.96 4.54
CA ALA A 145 11.04 -0.60 3.14
C ALA A 145 10.15 0.63 2.85
N ASN A 146 8.92 0.64 3.34
CA ASN A 146 7.99 1.76 3.13
C ASN A 146 8.46 3.07 3.78
N ILE A 147 9.15 3.01 4.93
CA ILE A 147 9.70 4.20 5.60
C ILE A 147 10.96 4.71 4.89
N LEU A 148 11.86 3.81 4.50
CA LEU A 148 13.16 4.19 3.95
C LEU A 148 13.11 4.51 2.46
N SER A 149 12.19 3.90 1.69
CA SER A 149 12.17 4.05 0.23
C SER A 149 11.98 5.49 -0.25
N PRO A 150 11.11 6.34 0.32
CA PRO A 150 11.01 7.73 -0.09
C PRO A 150 12.32 8.50 0.14
N ALA A 151 12.95 8.34 1.30
CA ALA A 151 14.20 9.01 1.63
C ALA A 151 15.36 8.54 0.75
N LEU A 152 15.57 7.22 0.67
CA LEU A 152 16.61 6.63 -0.18
C LEU A 152 16.34 6.90 -1.66
N GLY A 153 15.08 6.80 -2.09
CA GLY A 153 14.66 7.06 -3.45
C GLY A 153 14.92 8.51 -3.86
N ALA A 154 14.63 9.47 -2.98
CA ALA A 154 14.90 10.88 -3.23
C ALA A 154 16.41 11.18 -3.34
N VAL A 155 17.23 10.59 -2.47
CA VAL A 155 18.70 10.72 -2.52
C VAL A 155 19.23 10.09 -3.81
N LEU A 156 18.84 8.86 -4.10
CA LEU A 156 19.27 8.17 -5.32
C LEU A 156 18.84 8.93 -6.58
N PHE A 157 17.62 9.48 -6.60
CA PHE A 157 17.13 10.27 -7.74
C PHE A 157 17.88 11.60 -7.93
N SER A 158 18.51 12.10 -6.87
CA SER A 158 19.37 13.29 -6.96
C SER A 158 20.77 12.98 -7.52
N LEU A 159 21.25 11.75 -7.33
CA LEU A 159 22.61 11.32 -7.66
C LEU A 159 22.68 10.51 -8.95
N LEU A 160 21.61 9.79 -9.29
CA LEU A 160 21.58 8.85 -10.38
C LEU A 160 20.56 9.26 -11.44
N PRO A 161 20.84 9.05 -12.73
CA PRO A 161 19.84 9.18 -13.78
C PRO A 161 18.77 8.09 -13.63
N PHE A 162 17.59 8.33 -14.21
CA PHE A 162 16.42 7.42 -14.03
C PHE A 162 16.71 5.96 -14.45
N GLU A 163 17.53 5.77 -15.48
CA GLU A 163 17.92 4.45 -15.98
C GLU A 163 18.55 3.57 -14.89
N MET A 164 19.28 4.20 -13.97
CA MET A 164 19.92 3.50 -12.86
C MET A 164 18.90 2.97 -11.85
N PHE A 165 17.69 3.56 -11.75
CA PHE A 165 16.61 3.00 -10.92
C PHE A 165 16.13 1.65 -11.45
N ALA A 166 16.00 1.50 -12.78
CA ALA A 166 15.68 0.23 -13.39
C ALA A 166 16.79 -0.81 -13.14
N LEU A 167 18.05 -0.37 -13.16
CA LEU A 167 19.20 -1.24 -12.84
C LEU A 167 19.21 -1.63 -11.35
N VAL A 168 18.93 -0.72 -10.43
CA VAL A 168 18.80 -1.01 -9.00
C VAL A 168 17.69 -2.05 -8.78
N GLN A 169 16.53 -1.87 -9.40
CA GLN A 169 15.44 -2.83 -9.34
C GLN A 169 15.83 -4.19 -9.96
N PHE A 170 16.52 -4.18 -11.09
CA PHE A 170 17.05 -5.41 -11.69
C PHE A 170 17.97 -6.16 -10.73
N VAL A 171 18.92 -5.46 -10.10
CA VAL A 171 19.87 -6.09 -9.16
C VAL A 171 19.13 -6.65 -7.93
N THR A 172 18.18 -5.90 -7.36
CA THR A 172 17.41 -6.37 -6.20
C THR A 172 16.54 -7.57 -6.55
N GLU A 173 15.83 -7.57 -7.68
CA GLU A 173 15.04 -8.72 -8.14
C GLU A 173 15.91 -9.92 -8.49
N PHE A 174 17.08 -9.70 -9.10
CA PHE A 174 18.04 -10.79 -9.39
C PHE A 174 18.57 -11.43 -8.10
N LEU A 175 18.92 -10.62 -7.09
CA LEU A 175 19.34 -11.15 -5.78
C LEU A 175 18.20 -11.88 -5.07
N ALA A 176 16.99 -11.36 -5.11
CA ALA A 176 15.81 -12.02 -4.56
C ALA A 176 15.54 -13.36 -5.29
N MET A 177 15.68 -13.39 -6.61
CA MET A 177 15.57 -14.61 -7.41
C MET A 177 16.58 -15.66 -6.96
N LEU A 178 17.85 -15.30 -6.75
CA LEU A 178 18.87 -16.25 -6.29
C LEU A 178 18.52 -16.84 -4.91
N LEU A 179 17.95 -16.06 -4.00
CA LEU A 179 17.51 -16.53 -2.70
C LEU A 179 16.29 -17.46 -2.83
N PHE A 180 15.29 -17.08 -3.63
CA PHE A 180 14.10 -17.89 -3.84
C PHE A 180 14.37 -19.21 -4.59
N LEU A 181 15.39 -19.26 -5.44
CA LEU A 181 15.82 -20.50 -6.09
C LEU A 181 16.39 -21.55 -5.11
N ARG A 182 16.88 -21.10 -3.94
CA ARG A 182 17.40 -21.99 -2.88
C ARG A 182 16.30 -22.57 -2.00
N LEU A 183 15.06 -22.04 -2.11
CA LEU A 183 13.95 -22.50 -1.27
C LEU A 183 13.59 -23.96 -1.58
N ASN A 184 13.53 -24.76 -0.52
CA ASN A 184 13.05 -26.12 -0.58
C ASN A 184 11.58 -26.18 -0.15
N PHE A 185 10.67 -26.27 -1.12
CA PHE A 185 9.22 -26.31 -0.91
C PHE A 185 8.73 -27.66 -0.35
N SER A 186 9.62 -28.63 -0.16
CA SER A 186 9.32 -29.91 0.50
C SER A 186 10.04 -30.03 1.86
N PHE A 187 10.46 -28.92 2.45
CA PHE A 187 11.24 -28.90 3.68
C PHE A 187 10.46 -29.43 4.89
N VAL A 188 9.17 -29.10 4.97
CA VAL A 188 8.26 -29.64 5.99
C VAL A 188 7.43 -30.72 5.32
N GLU A 189 7.71 -31.99 5.67
CA GLU A 189 6.89 -33.14 5.24
C GLU A 189 5.50 -33.08 5.90
N ASN A 190 4.61 -32.26 5.39
CA ASN A 190 3.21 -32.27 5.76
C ASN A 190 2.49 -33.39 5.00
N LYS A 191 2.51 -34.60 5.56
CA LYS A 191 1.76 -35.77 5.05
C LYS A 191 0.24 -35.64 5.11
N THR A 192 -0.27 -34.56 5.68
CA THR A 192 -1.71 -34.29 5.77
C THR A 192 -2.07 -33.04 4.95
N ILE A 193 -1.87 -33.14 3.63
CA ILE A 193 -2.64 -32.27 2.74
C ILE A 193 -4.08 -32.80 2.78
N ILE A 194 -4.86 -32.39 3.75
CA ILE A 194 -6.29 -32.28 3.55
C ILE A 194 -6.42 -31.22 2.46
N LYS A 195 -6.44 -31.67 1.21
CA LYS A 195 -7.01 -30.90 0.11
C LYS A 195 -8.46 -30.64 0.53
N VAL A 196 -8.65 -29.60 1.33
CA VAL A 196 -9.97 -29.02 1.49
C VAL A 196 -10.33 -28.61 0.07
N LYS A 197 -11.17 -29.44 -0.59
CA LYS A 197 -11.91 -29.00 -1.75
C LYS A 197 -12.69 -27.78 -1.28
N HIS A 198 -12.08 -26.63 -1.35
CA HIS A 198 -12.80 -25.39 -1.37
C HIS A 198 -13.56 -25.45 -2.70
N ASP A 199 -14.82 -25.87 -2.63
CA ASP A 199 -15.82 -25.50 -3.62
C ASP A 199 -15.89 -23.97 -3.57
N GLN A 200 -14.93 -23.37 -4.27
CA GLN A 200 -14.71 -21.92 -4.26
C GLN A 200 -15.80 -21.28 -5.12
N HIS A 201 -16.95 -21.13 -4.51
CA HIS A 201 -17.89 -20.14 -4.96
C HIS A 201 -17.46 -18.76 -4.43
N ILE A 202 -16.32 -18.21 -4.94
CA ILE A 202 -15.81 -16.88 -4.59
C ILE A 202 -16.95 -15.85 -4.58
N TRP A 203 -17.86 -15.94 -5.54
CA TRP A 203 -19.04 -15.08 -5.62
C TRP A 203 -20.04 -15.33 -4.47
N LYS A 204 -20.23 -16.57 -4.03
CA LYS A 204 -21.09 -16.86 -2.85
C LYS A 204 -20.48 -16.32 -1.56
N ASP A 205 -19.18 -16.46 -1.38
CA ASP A 205 -18.48 -15.93 -0.21
C ASP A 205 -18.46 -14.42 -0.19
N PHE A 206 -18.22 -13.80 -1.35
CA PHE A 206 -18.31 -12.34 -1.52
C PHE A 206 -19.73 -11.83 -1.23
N THR A 207 -20.75 -12.45 -1.82
CA THR A 207 -22.15 -12.04 -1.59
C THR A 207 -22.61 -12.28 -0.16
N ALA A 208 -22.15 -13.35 0.49
CA ALA A 208 -22.42 -13.60 1.91
C ALA A 208 -21.74 -12.55 2.81
N GLY A 209 -20.48 -12.19 2.51
CA GLY A 209 -19.79 -11.11 3.19
C GLY A 209 -20.50 -9.76 3.00
N LEU A 210 -20.91 -9.45 1.77
CA LEU A 210 -21.65 -8.22 1.46
C LEU A 210 -23.00 -8.17 2.19
N LYS A 211 -23.74 -9.30 2.24
CA LYS A 211 -24.98 -9.39 2.99
C LYS A 211 -24.75 -9.16 4.49
N TYR A 212 -23.72 -9.78 5.06
CA TYR A 212 -23.37 -9.62 6.47
C TYR A 212 -23.00 -8.17 6.80
N VAL A 213 -22.09 -7.56 6.01
CA VAL A 213 -21.72 -6.14 6.17
C VAL A 213 -22.94 -5.23 6.01
N ARG A 214 -23.91 -5.59 5.16
CA ARG A 214 -25.12 -4.80 4.96
C ARG A 214 -26.12 -4.90 6.12
N LEU A 215 -26.09 -5.96 6.90
CA LEU A 215 -26.99 -6.19 8.03
C LEU A 215 -26.41 -5.67 9.35
N GLU A 216 -25.11 -5.88 9.57
CA GLU A 216 -24.43 -5.57 10.83
C GLU A 216 -23.83 -4.17 10.83
N HIS A 217 -24.09 -3.39 11.88
CA HIS A 217 -23.70 -1.98 11.96
C HIS A 217 -22.18 -1.78 12.04
N LEU A 218 -21.47 -2.58 12.86
CA LEU A 218 -20.03 -2.44 13.05
C LEU A 218 -19.24 -2.75 11.77
N PRO A 219 -19.40 -3.90 11.09
CA PRO A 219 -18.71 -4.17 9.83
C PRO A 219 -19.07 -3.15 8.73
N ARG A 220 -20.31 -2.67 8.71
CA ARG A 220 -20.77 -1.65 7.77
C ARG A 220 -20.06 -0.32 7.99
N LEU A 221 -20.03 0.17 9.24
CA LEU A 221 -19.31 1.39 9.58
C LEU A 221 -17.83 1.30 9.21
N ALA A 222 -17.16 0.21 9.61
CA ALA A 222 -15.76 0.00 9.34
C ALA A 222 -15.47 -0.03 7.82
N THR A 223 -16.33 -0.70 7.03
CA THR A 223 -16.20 -0.78 5.57
C THR A 223 -16.42 0.58 4.92
N LEU A 224 -17.48 1.32 5.28
CA LEU A 224 -17.77 2.64 4.73
C LEU A 224 -16.69 3.66 5.12
N SER A 225 -16.25 3.67 6.38
CA SER A 225 -15.15 4.53 6.83
C SER A 225 -13.85 4.23 6.08
N ASN A 226 -13.54 2.95 5.85
CA ASN A 226 -12.37 2.55 5.07
C ASN A 226 -12.48 2.99 3.60
N ALA A 227 -13.64 2.83 3.01
CA ALA A 227 -13.96 3.24 1.65
C ALA A 227 -13.79 4.76 1.45
N VAL A 228 -14.42 5.56 2.31
CA VAL A 228 -14.29 7.03 2.32
C VAL A 228 -12.82 7.43 2.49
N THR A 229 -12.14 6.87 3.47
CA THR A 229 -10.74 7.20 3.74
C THR A 229 -9.83 6.88 2.55
N ASN A 230 -9.94 5.69 1.94
CA ASN A 230 -9.10 5.30 0.80
C ASN A 230 -9.33 6.18 -0.43
N PHE A 231 -10.58 6.57 -0.70
CA PHE A 231 -10.89 7.49 -1.80
C PHE A 231 -10.23 8.85 -1.61
N PHE A 232 -10.41 9.46 -0.43
CA PHE A 232 -9.91 10.81 -0.17
C PHE A 232 -8.40 10.87 0.10
N ILE A 233 -7.79 9.83 0.68
CA ILE A 233 -6.32 9.74 0.84
C ILE A 233 -5.60 9.69 -0.52
N ALA A 234 -6.26 9.27 -1.59
CA ALA A 234 -5.68 9.35 -2.92
C ALA A 234 -5.29 10.80 -3.31
N SER A 235 -5.92 11.83 -2.70
CA SER A 235 -5.50 13.24 -2.86
C SER A 235 -4.09 13.48 -2.31
N ILE A 236 -3.71 12.82 -1.21
CA ILE A 236 -2.35 12.87 -0.67
C ILE A 236 -1.41 12.14 -1.63
N ASN A 237 -1.71 10.90 -1.99
CA ASN A 237 -0.82 10.07 -2.81
C ASN A 237 -0.48 10.72 -4.17
N VAL A 238 -1.45 11.40 -4.80
CA VAL A 238 -1.25 12.10 -6.07
C VAL A 238 -0.78 13.54 -5.84
N GLY A 239 -1.43 14.23 -4.90
CA GLY A 239 -1.28 15.67 -4.71
C GLY A 239 0.02 16.08 -4.06
N MET A 240 0.56 15.29 -3.11
CA MET A 240 1.80 15.65 -2.41
C MET A 240 2.97 15.79 -3.38
N ALA A 241 3.21 14.76 -4.20
CA ALA A 241 4.27 14.81 -5.19
C ALA A 241 4.09 15.99 -6.16
N PHE A 242 2.87 16.23 -6.65
CA PHE A 242 2.57 17.37 -7.52
C PHE A 242 2.79 18.72 -6.80
N THR A 243 2.24 18.85 -5.60
CA THR A 243 2.30 20.10 -4.84
C THR A 243 3.74 20.46 -4.44
N GLU A 244 4.46 19.50 -3.84
CA GLU A 244 5.80 19.77 -3.34
C GLU A 244 6.83 19.95 -4.48
N VAL A 245 6.80 19.05 -5.47
CA VAL A 245 7.84 19.02 -6.52
C VAL A 245 7.51 19.98 -7.66
N THR A 246 6.26 19.98 -8.16
CA THR A 246 5.89 20.76 -9.35
C THR A 246 5.43 22.17 -8.99
N PHE A 247 4.55 22.32 -7.99
CA PHE A 247 3.96 23.61 -7.64
C PHE A 247 4.87 24.46 -6.73
N LEU A 248 5.44 23.86 -5.67
CA LEU A 248 6.31 24.56 -4.71
C LEU A 248 7.80 24.49 -5.06
N HIS A 249 8.17 23.77 -6.12
CA HIS A 249 9.55 23.60 -6.58
C HIS A 249 10.51 23.13 -5.47
N MET A 250 10.03 22.25 -4.59
CA MET A 250 10.86 21.64 -3.56
C MET A 250 11.87 20.66 -4.18
N THR A 251 13.01 20.49 -3.53
CA THR A 251 14.01 19.51 -3.99
C THR A 251 13.55 18.08 -3.72
N ASN A 252 14.12 17.10 -4.44
CA ASN A 252 13.81 15.69 -4.22
C ASN A 252 14.11 15.26 -2.79
N ALA A 253 15.22 15.74 -2.22
CA ALA A 253 15.61 15.45 -0.84
C ALA A 253 14.58 15.99 0.17
N GLN A 254 14.04 17.19 -0.08
CA GLN A 254 12.97 17.77 0.75
C GLN A 254 11.69 16.95 0.66
N PHE A 255 11.27 16.58 -0.56
CA PHE A 255 10.10 15.71 -0.76
C PHE A 255 10.30 14.34 -0.08
N GLY A 256 11.46 13.70 -0.25
CA GLY A 256 11.75 12.43 0.42
C GLY A 256 11.74 12.54 1.95
N PHE A 257 12.19 13.68 2.51
CA PHE A 257 12.13 13.94 3.95
C PHE A 257 10.67 14.09 4.45
N THR A 258 9.83 14.81 3.71
CA THR A 258 8.41 14.97 4.07
C THR A 258 7.66 13.65 3.99
N GLU A 259 7.91 12.83 2.97
CA GLU A 259 7.34 11.48 2.83
C GLU A 259 7.83 10.52 3.93
N MET A 260 9.14 10.56 4.26
CA MET A 260 9.68 9.73 5.36
C MET A 260 9.01 10.06 6.70
N SER A 261 8.63 11.33 6.91
CA SER A 261 7.97 11.78 8.15
C SER A 261 6.64 11.06 8.39
N PHE A 262 5.89 10.72 7.34
CA PHE A 262 4.69 9.89 7.42
C PHE A 262 5.00 8.50 7.97
N GLY A 263 6.02 7.84 7.44
CA GLY A 263 6.45 6.51 7.90
C GLY A 263 6.93 6.52 9.36
N VAL A 264 7.67 7.56 9.77
CA VAL A 264 8.10 7.75 11.16
C VAL A 264 6.89 7.91 12.08
N GLY A 265 5.88 8.69 11.67
CA GLY A 265 4.62 8.84 12.39
C GLY A 265 3.91 7.50 12.61
N MET A 266 3.81 6.68 11.55
CA MET A 266 3.21 5.34 11.64
C MET A 266 3.97 4.43 12.61
N LEU A 267 5.31 4.42 12.53
CA LEU A 267 6.16 3.60 13.40
C LEU A 267 5.98 3.96 14.87
N LEU A 268 6.06 5.25 15.20
CA LEU A 268 5.93 5.71 16.59
C LEU A 268 4.52 5.46 17.13
N ALA A 269 3.49 5.66 16.33
CA ALA A 269 2.11 5.34 16.73
C ALA A 269 1.93 3.82 16.96
N GLY A 270 2.50 2.98 16.12
CA GLY A 270 2.47 1.52 16.28
C GLY A 270 3.16 1.07 17.56
N LEU A 271 4.34 1.60 17.86
CA LEU A 271 5.06 1.34 19.10
C LEU A 271 4.26 1.83 20.32
N PHE A 272 3.68 3.03 20.26
CA PHE A 272 2.86 3.57 21.33
C PHE A 272 1.63 2.70 21.60
N LEU A 273 0.91 2.28 20.55
CA LEU A 273 -0.27 1.42 20.69
C LEU A 273 0.09 0.02 21.19
N SER A 274 1.25 -0.53 20.82
CA SER A 274 1.70 -1.84 21.31
C SER A 274 1.99 -1.86 22.82
N ALA A 275 2.41 -0.72 23.37
CA ALA A 275 2.71 -0.54 24.79
C ALA A 275 1.50 -0.13 25.63
N ARG A 276 0.37 0.20 24.99
CA ARG A 276 -0.84 0.69 25.66
C ARG A 276 -1.93 -0.38 25.73
N SER A 277 -2.74 -0.33 26.81
CA SER A 277 -4.01 -1.06 26.87
C SER A 277 -4.98 -0.58 25.76
N GLN A 278 -5.91 -1.44 25.38
CA GLN A 278 -6.91 -1.12 24.36
C GLN A 278 -7.73 0.15 24.73
N PHE A 279 -8.18 0.86 23.71
CA PHE A 279 -9.07 2.00 23.93
C PHE A 279 -10.41 1.53 24.51
N ARG A 280 -10.92 2.24 25.51
CA ARG A 280 -12.23 1.94 26.10
C ARG A 280 -13.37 1.96 25.05
N PHE A 281 -13.28 2.87 24.06
CA PHE A 281 -14.21 2.99 22.94
C PHE A 281 -13.46 2.95 21.62
N PRO A 282 -13.10 1.75 21.11
CA PRO A 282 -12.20 1.61 19.97
C PRO A 282 -12.79 2.16 18.66
N ALA A 283 -14.10 1.99 18.42
CA ALA A 283 -14.77 2.53 17.25
C ALA A 283 -14.74 4.07 17.27
N ARG A 284 -15.00 4.71 18.42
CA ARG A 284 -14.94 6.17 18.57
C ARG A 284 -13.53 6.69 18.34
N ALA A 285 -12.52 6.06 18.92
CA ALA A 285 -11.11 6.45 18.73
C ALA A 285 -10.71 6.38 17.26
N SER A 286 -11.08 5.29 16.57
CA SER A 286 -10.82 5.10 15.15
C SER A 286 -11.50 6.17 14.28
N MET A 287 -12.78 6.44 14.52
CA MET A 287 -13.54 7.41 13.74
C MET A 287 -13.07 8.85 13.98
N LEU A 288 -12.76 9.23 15.23
CA LEU A 288 -12.18 10.54 15.54
C LEU A 288 -10.82 10.72 14.86
N ALA A 289 -9.96 9.71 14.89
CA ALA A 289 -8.69 9.75 14.17
C ALA A 289 -8.90 9.93 12.66
N ALA A 290 -9.91 9.26 12.08
CA ALA A 290 -10.24 9.42 10.66
C ALA A 290 -10.76 10.84 10.33
N VAL A 291 -11.59 11.43 11.18
CA VAL A 291 -12.08 12.82 11.02
C VAL A 291 -10.91 13.81 11.10
N ILE A 292 -10.05 13.67 12.12
CA ILE A 292 -8.87 14.54 12.28
C ILE A 292 -7.94 14.34 11.07
N LEU A 293 -7.75 13.12 10.57
CA LEU A 293 -6.97 12.84 9.37
C LEU A 293 -7.51 13.60 8.14
N GLY A 294 -8.84 13.69 7.97
CA GLY A 294 -9.44 14.51 6.95
C GLY A 294 -9.11 16.00 7.14
N LEU A 295 -9.20 16.50 8.36
CA LEU A 295 -8.89 17.90 8.67
C LEU A 295 -7.40 18.24 8.48
N THR A 296 -6.48 17.28 8.64
CA THR A 296 -5.04 17.50 8.38
C THR A 296 -4.72 17.76 6.91
N LEU A 297 -5.66 17.56 5.99
CA LEU A 297 -5.47 17.94 4.59
C LEU A 297 -5.48 19.45 4.39
N ILE A 298 -6.31 20.18 5.16
CA ILE A 298 -6.52 21.61 4.98
C ILE A 298 -5.20 22.42 5.06
N PRO A 299 -4.32 22.20 6.06
CA PRO A 299 -3.04 22.90 6.16
C PRO A 299 -2.08 22.72 4.99
N PHE A 300 -2.24 21.71 4.15
CA PHE A 300 -1.42 21.58 2.93
C PHE A 300 -1.70 22.68 1.89
N GLY A 301 -2.80 23.45 2.06
CA GLY A 301 -3.08 24.66 1.30
C GLY A 301 -2.36 25.92 1.79
N ILE A 302 -1.79 25.92 3.01
CA ILE A 302 -1.16 27.10 3.62
C ILE A 302 -0.06 27.73 2.74
N PRO A 303 0.83 26.97 2.12
CA PRO A 303 1.87 27.55 1.25
C PRO A 303 1.32 28.43 0.12
N GLU A 304 0.22 28.02 -0.48
CA GLU A 304 -0.43 28.77 -1.55
C GLU A 304 -1.15 30.04 -1.03
N TRP A 305 -1.85 29.90 0.11
CA TRP A 305 -2.60 31.04 0.67
C TRP A 305 -1.71 32.15 1.22
N PHE A 306 -0.58 31.79 1.83
CA PHE A 306 0.29 32.73 2.55
C PHE A 306 1.64 32.96 1.87
N ASN A 307 1.88 32.33 0.71
CA ASN A 307 3.13 32.44 -0.06
C ASN A 307 4.36 32.23 0.85
N THR A 308 4.35 31.17 1.62
CA THR A 308 5.35 30.87 2.64
C THR A 308 6.71 30.48 2.04
N SER A 309 7.78 30.67 2.80
CA SER A 309 9.13 30.31 2.34
C SER A 309 9.31 28.79 2.21
N ARG A 310 10.23 28.35 1.35
CA ARG A 310 10.51 26.93 1.10
C ARG A 310 10.80 26.17 2.40
N LEU A 311 11.55 26.76 3.35
CA LEU A 311 11.89 26.10 4.61
C LEU A 311 10.66 25.88 5.49
N ILE A 312 9.76 26.86 5.55
CA ILE A 312 8.48 26.75 6.26
C ILE A 312 7.63 25.66 5.61
N ASN A 313 7.60 25.59 4.27
CA ASN A 313 6.85 24.56 3.54
C ASN A 313 7.33 23.16 3.90
N VAL A 314 8.65 22.91 3.89
CA VAL A 314 9.23 21.61 4.29
C VAL A 314 8.82 21.24 5.71
N GLY A 315 8.93 22.17 6.66
CA GLY A 315 8.54 21.93 8.05
C GLY A 315 7.04 21.63 8.19
N LEU A 316 6.20 22.38 7.46
CA LEU A 316 4.74 22.20 7.46
C LEU A 316 4.35 20.84 6.89
N PHE A 317 4.84 20.51 5.71
CA PHE A 317 4.53 19.21 5.07
C PHE A 317 5.05 18.05 5.92
N ALA A 318 6.29 18.11 6.43
CA ALA A 318 6.83 17.07 7.31
C ALA A 318 6.00 16.90 8.59
N PHE A 319 5.58 17.99 9.24
CA PHE A 319 4.78 17.96 10.46
C PHE A 319 3.41 17.34 10.24
N TYR A 320 2.67 17.79 9.20
CA TYR A 320 1.33 17.26 8.93
C TYR A 320 1.37 15.83 8.37
N ASN A 321 2.39 15.46 7.59
CA ASN A 321 2.63 14.07 7.18
C ASN A 321 2.90 13.17 8.38
N PHE A 322 3.72 13.61 9.33
CA PHE A 322 3.96 12.87 10.56
C PHE A 322 2.65 12.64 11.34
N ILE A 323 1.82 13.69 11.51
CA ILE A 323 0.51 13.57 12.16
C ILE A 323 -0.41 12.61 11.38
N ALA A 324 -0.43 12.71 10.06
CA ALA A 324 -1.24 11.83 9.21
C ALA A 324 -0.82 10.36 9.39
N GLY A 325 0.50 10.08 9.45
CA GLY A 325 1.03 8.74 9.75
C GLY A 325 0.56 8.19 11.10
N VAL A 326 0.60 9.02 12.15
CA VAL A 326 0.09 8.67 13.48
C VAL A 326 -1.42 8.37 13.42
N LEU A 327 -2.19 9.23 12.77
CA LEU A 327 -3.65 9.10 12.69
C LEU A 327 -4.10 7.88 11.88
N VAL A 328 -3.39 7.50 10.82
CA VAL A 328 -3.68 6.30 10.04
C VAL A 328 -3.60 5.05 10.92
N VAL A 329 -2.57 4.94 11.77
CA VAL A 329 -2.42 3.79 12.67
C VAL A 329 -3.50 3.79 13.77
N ILE A 330 -3.79 4.96 14.37
CA ILE A 330 -4.85 5.09 15.39
C ILE A 330 -6.24 4.82 14.77
N LYS A 331 -6.46 5.19 13.52
CA LYS A 331 -7.68 4.87 12.78
C LYS A 331 -7.84 3.38 12.53
N GLN A 332 -6.75 2.71 12.13
CA GLN A 332 -6.82 1.33 11.65
C GLN A 332 -6.81 0.30 12.78
N THR A 333 -5.92 0.45 13.77
CA THR A 333 -5.65 -0.59 14.77
C THR A 333 -6.84 -0.88 15.68
N PRO A 334 -7.52 0.12 16.30
CA PRO A 334 -8.62 -0.16 17.22
C PRO A 334 -9.84 -0.78 16.53
N ILE A 335 -10.19 -0.31 15.33
CA ILE A 335 -11.36 -0.83 14.59
C ILE A 335 -11.10 -2.25 14.10
N LEU A 336 -9.87 -2.57 13.68
CA LEU A 336 -9.48 -3.91 13.28
C LEU A 336 -9.57 -4.89 14.46
N SER A 337 -9.04 -4.50 15.63
CA SER A 337 -9.14 -5.29 16.85
C SER A 337 -10.59 -5.53 17.25
N LEU A 338 -11.44 -4.51 17.19
CA LEU A 338 -12.87 -4.62 17.48
C LEU A 338 -13.58 -5.56 16.49
N LEU A 339 -13.28 -5.50 15.21
CA LEU A 339 -13.83 -6.43 14.22
C LEU A 339 -13.39 -7.88 14.48
N GLN A 340 -12.15 -8.09 14.91
CA GLN A 340 -11.64 -9.43 15.25
C GLN A 340 -12.33 -10.03 16.48
N THR A 341 -12.80 -9.20 17.42
CA THR A 341 -13.49 -9.67 18.63
C THR A 341 -15.00 -9.84 18.43
N GLU A 342 -15.65 -8.93 17.70
CA GLU A 342 -17.10 -8.88 17.58
C GLU A 342 -17.64 -9.67 16.38
N VAL A 343 -16.84 -9.81 15.29
CA VAL A 343 -17.28 -10.56 14.10
C VAL A 343 -17.03 -12.07 14.30
N PRO A 344 -18.04 -12.94 14.10
CA PRO A 344 -17.86 -14.38 14.17
C PRO A 344 -16.72 -14.87 13.27
N THR A 345 -15.90 -15.81 13.75
CA THR A 345 -14.72 -16.32 13.03
C THR A 345 -15.05 -16.84 11.64
N THR A 346 -16.25 -17.39 11.44
CA THR A 346 -16.77 -17.89 10.15
C THR A 346 -17.02 -16.75 9.14
N MET A 347 -17.15 -15.50 9.57
CA MET A 347 -17.41 -14.32 8.74
C MET A 347 -16.23 -13.37 8.65
N GLN A 348 -15.23 -13.48 9.55
CA GLN A 348 -14.07 -12.58 9.58
C GLN A 348 -13.34 -12.50 8.24
N GLY A 349 -13.02 -13.67 7.65
CA GLY A 349 -12.35 -13.71 6.35
C GLY A 349 -13.12 -12.99 5.25
N ARG A 350 -14.45 -13.17 5.18
CA ARG A 350 -15.33 -12.53 4.19
C ARG A 350 -15.41 -11.01 4.39
N VAL A 351 -15.52 -10.56 5.64
CA VAL A 351 -15.56 -9.14 5.99
C VAL A 351 -14.23 -8.46 5.65
N PHE A 352 -13.10 -9.06 6.03
CA PHE A 352 -11.78 -8.48 5.74
C PHE A 352 -11.47 -8.46 4.23
N THR A 353 -11.80 -9.53 3.51
CA THR A 353 -11.67 -9.56 2.05
C THR A 353 -12.51 -8.46 1.40
N LEU A 354 -13.75 -8.25 1.85
CA LEU A 354 -14.60 -7.18 1.32
C LEU A 354 -13.99 -5.79 1.58
N GLN A 355 -13.47 -5.54 2.79
CA GLN A 355 -12.83 -4.27 3.13
C GLN A 355 -11.59 -4.00 2.28
N THR A 356 -10.72 -4.99 2.09
CA THR A 356 -9.51 -4.85 1.26
C THR A 356 -9.88 -4.67 -0.21
N THR A 357 -10.86 -5.40 -0.72
CA THR A 357 -11.33 -5.28 -2.12
C THR A 357 -11.94 -3.90 -2.39
N LEU A 358 -12.80 -3.41 -1.50
CA LEU A 358 -13.40 -2.08 -1.67
C LEU A 358 -12.36 -0.96 -1.54
N GLY A 359 -11.40 -1.09 -0.61
CA GLY A 359 -10.28 -0.17 -0.51
C GLY A 359 -9.44 -0.15 -1.80
N ALA A 360 -9.14 -1.33 -2.35
CA ALA A 360 -8.39 -1.47 -3.59
C ALA A 360 -9.14 -0.92 -4.82
N LEU A 361 -10.47 -0.97 -4.84
CA LEU A 361 -11.29 -0.39 -5.91
C LEU A 361 -11.36 1.14 -5.85
N LEU A 362 -11.49 1.71 -4.64
CA LEU A 362 -11.70 3.14 -4.47
C LEU A 362 -10.42 3.96 -4.58
N SER A 363 -9.27 3.37 -4.27
CA SER A 363 -7.97 4.05 -4.40
C SER A 363 -7.66 4.49 -5.85
N PRO A 364 -7.79 3.64 -6.90
CA PRO A 364 -7.61 4.07 -8.28
C PRO A 364 -8.62 5.13 -8.73
N LEU A 365 -9.88 5.00 -8.31
CA LEU A 365 -10.91 5.99 -8.63
C LEU A 365 -10.58 7.35 -8.03
N GLY A 366 -10.12 7.36 -6.77
CA GLY A 366 -9.60 8.57 -6.13
C GLY A 366 -8.39 9.12 -6.87
N ALA A 367 -7.40 8.28 -7.20
CA ALA A 367 -6.20 8.69 -7.91
C ALA A 367 -6.52 9.31 -9.28
N ALA A 368 -7.46 8.73 -10.05
CA ALA A 368 -7.93 9.29 -11.30
C ALA A 368 -8.59 10.66 -11.11
N ALA A 369 -9.52 10.77 -10.16
CA ALA A 369 -10.21 12.01 -9.87
C ALA A 369 -9.23 13.11 -9.46
N TYR A 370 -8.33 12.84 -8.52
CA TYR A 370 -7.34 13.82 -8.06
C TYR A 370 -6.25 14.11 -9.10
N GLY A 371 -5.87 13.13 -9.93
CA GLY A 371 -4.98 13.37 -11.06
C GLY A 371 -5.52 14.42 -12.04
N ILE A 372 -6.84 14.39 -12.29
CA ILE A 372 -7.52 15.40 -13.12
C ILE A 372 -7.65 16.73 -12.36
N LEU A 373 -8.08 16.69 -11.09
CA LEU A 373 -8.30 17.91 -10.29
C LEU A 373 -7.02 18.71 -10.12
N PHE A 374 -5.89 18.11 -9.79
CA PHE A 374 -4.60 18.78 -9.68
C PHE A 374 -4.05 19.26 -11.05
N GLY A 375 -4.56 18.75 -12.16
CA GLY A 375 -4.26 19.25 -13.49
C GLY A 375 -5.04 20.51 -13.90
N VAL A 376 -6.17 20.79 -13.21
CA VAL A 376 -7.08 21.91 -13.54
C VAL A 376 -7.07 23.00 -12.47
N PHE A 377 -6.99 22.61 -11.21
CA PHE A 377 -7.06 23.52 -10.06
C PHE A 377 -5.74 23.57 -9.30
N THR A 378 -5.52 24.65 -8.57
CA THR A 378 -4.40 24.78 -7.65
C THR A 378 -4.57 23.89 -6.42
N PRO A 379 -3.49 23.56 -5.67
CA PRO A 379 -3.53 22.61 -4.57
C PRO A 379 -4.43 23.01 -3.39
N ALA A 380 -4.44 24.28 -2.99
CA ALA A 380 -5.10 24.71 -1.77
C ALA A 380 -6.63 24.48 -1.74
N PRO A 381 -7.42 24.85 -2.77
CA PRO A 381 -8.84 24.55 -2.79
C PRO A 381 -9.11 23.04 -2.82
N ILE A 382 -8.27 22.23 -3.51
CA ILE A 382 -8.43 20.77 -3.57
C ILE A 382 -8.28 20.18 -2.17
N TYR A 383 -7.20 20.49 -1.46
CA TYR A 383 -6.98 19.97 -0.11
C TYR A 383 -8.05 20.41 0.87
N THR A 384 -8.49 21.67 0.78
CA THR A 384 -9.52 22.21 1.67
C THR A 384 -10.87 21.53 1.48
N VAL A 385 -11.34 21.47 0.24
CA VAL A 385 -12.62 20.83 -0.08
C VAL A 385 -12.57 19.34 0.25
N THR A 386 -11.48 18.66 -0.10
CA THR A 386 -11.26 17.25 0.20
C THR A 386 -11.31 16.99 1.71
N GLY A 387 -10.57 17.79 2.49
CA GLY A 387 -10.52 17.65 3.94
C GLY A 387 -11.88 17.86 4.60
N LEU A 388 -12.61 18.89 4.19
CA LEU A 388 -13.96 19.16 4.69
C LEU A 388 -14.97 18.08 4.29
N LEU A 389 -14.96 17.61 3.05
CA LEU A 389 -15.84 16.53 2.59
C LEU A 389 -15.54 15.22 3.30
N MET A 390 -14.28 14.85 3.44
CA MET A 390 -13.88 13.65 4.17
C MET A 390 -14.33 13.71 5.63
N ALA A 391 -14.00 14.80 6.33
CA ALA A 391 -14.38 15.00 7.72
C ALA A 391 -15.90 15.01 7.88
N GLY A 392 -16.63 15.73 7.04
CA GLY A 392 -18.09 15.82 7.07
C GLY A 392 -18.78 14.46 6.88
N LEU A 393 -18.33 13.67 5.89
CA LEU A 393 -18.85 12.32 5.66
C LEU A 393 -18.56 11.38 6.84
N LEU A 394 -17.36 11.46 7.42
CA LEU A 394 -17.01 10.62 8.57
C LEU A 394 -17.77 11.03 9.83
N VAL A 395 -17.98 12.33 10.07
CA VAL A 395 -18.83 12.83 11.17
C VAL A 395 -20.28 12.38 10.95
N TRP A 396 -20.80 12.46 9.73
CA TRP A 396 -22.13 11.94 9.42
C TRP A 396 -22.23 10.42 9.70
N LEU A 397 -21.23 9.63 9.34
CA LEU A 397 -21.17 8.21 9.69
C LEU A 397 -21.15 7.98 11.21
N MET A 398 -20.42 8.80 11.99
CA MET A 398 -20.43 8.72 13.47
C MET A 398 -21.82 8.93 14.05
N PHE A 399 -22.56 9.93 13.57
CA PHE A 399 -23.93 10.17 14.01
C PHE A 399 -24.90 9.08 13.55
N ARG A 400 -24.70 8.52 12.35
CA ARG A 400 -25.58 7.47 11.80
C ARG A 400 -25.43 6.13 12.51
N TYR A 401 -24.25 5.84 13.10
CA TYR A 401 -23.90 4.59 13.79
C TYR A 401 -23.48 4.82 15.23
N GLN A 402 -24.27 5.61 15.98
CA GLN A 402 -23.98 5.95 17.39
C GLN A 402 -23.94 4.75 18.32
N ASP A 403 -24.69 3.70 18.03
CA ASP A 403 -24.69 2.42 18.73
C ASP A 403 -23.29 1.77 18.71
N VAL A 404 -22.64 1.79 17.55
CA VAL A 404 -21.28 1.24 17.40
C VAL A 404 -20.25 2.08 18.15
N MET A 405 -20.45 3.41 18.23
CA MET A 405 -19.53 4.31 18.94
C MET A 405 -19.44 4.02 20.44
N ASN A 406 -20.45 3.38 21.00
CA ASN A 406 -20.55 3.09 22.44
C ASN A 406 -20.12 1.65 22.80
N ILE A 407 -19.66 0.86 21.83
CA ILE A 407 -19.10 -0.48 22.11
C ILE A 407 -17.83 -0.32 22.92
N THR A 408 -17.80 -0.95 24.09
CA THR A 408 -16.64 -0.96 25.00
C THR A 408 -15.89 -2.26 24.89
N THR A 409 -14.57 -2.19 24.89
CA THR A 409 -13.74 -3.40 25.14
C THR A 409 -13.86 -3.78 26.61
N LYS A 410 -14.15 -5.04 26.86
CA LYS A 410 -14.17 -5.63 28.22
C LYS A 410 -12.77 -5.74 28.78
#